data_6b400fd3090b7300c6f8f1ac0a76eb8d
#
_entry.id   6b400fd3090b7300c6f8f1ac0a76eb8d
#
_cell.length_a   1.000
_cell.length_b   1.000
_cell.length_c   1.000
_cell.angle_alpha   90.00
_cell.angle_beta   90.00
_cell.angle_gamma   90.00
#
_symmetry.space_group_name_H-M   'P 1'
#
loop_
_entity.id
_entity.type
_entity.pdbx_description
1 polymer ?
#
loop_
_entity_poly.entity_id
_entity_poly.type
_entity_poly.pdbx_seq_one_letter_code
_entity_poly.pdbx_strand_id
1 'polypeptide(L)'
;MHFEFARKALERGVNVFCEKPLASNVTEMLALKAVAEKSGCVLMVDFNQRYFDRNRVLKNLVTENRAGKITSARAFHNQDLRGLKSFAPLHRDLTGGGVIHNAGVHLINLLLHWFGEVESVKAVFENRALPAECGEDTAHCEFHFRSGLGATLDASLVNAVDATYEHVHFTGAAGEIFSDLKKCDILLQPRGRPQLKIPCAREIISDSVFNALEHFAHCVEKKLRPETDVTDAIKTMKVIEALTLSARRGAEVRLDEIEKKYA
;
A
#
# COMPACT_ATOMS: atom_id res chain seq x y z
N MET A 1 -11.35 -16.06 4.19
CA MET A 1 -10.70 -16.77 5.31
C MET A 1 -10.24 -15.79 6.41
N HIS A 2 -9.46 -14.74 6.12
CA HIS A 2 -8.96 -13.81 7.13
C HIS A 2 -10.06 -13.21 8.01
N PHE A 3 -11.13 -12.68 7.39
CA PHE A 3 -12.26 -12.09 8.10
C PHE A 3 -12.83 -12.99 9.20
N GLU A 4 -13.17 -14.24 8.88
CA GLU A 4 -13.81 -15.16 9.82
C GLU A 4 -12.91 -15.54 11.00
N PHE A 5 -11.60 -15.76 10.72
CA PHE A 5 -10.64 -16.11 11.78
C PHE A 5 -10.33 -14.89 12.66
N ALA A 6 -10.10 -13.71 12.06
CA ALA A 6 -9.86 -12.48 12.80
C ALA A 6 -11.05 -12.14 13.70
N ARG A 7 -12.29 -12.23 13.17
CA ARG A 7 -13.52 -11.98 13.93
C ARG A 7 -13.63 -12.90 15.13
N LYS A 8 -13.47 -14.22 14.92
CA LYS A 8 -13.57 -15.22 16.01
C LYS A 8 -12.50 -15.03 17.09
N ALA A 9 -11.30 -14.60 16.72
CA ALA A 9 -10.23 -14.31 17.67
C ALA A 9 -10.56 -13.06 18.51
N LEU A 10 -10.95 -11.97 17.86
CA LEU A 10 -11.34 -10.72 18.52
C LEU A 10 -12.54 -10.92 19.46
N GLU A 11 -13.57 -11.66 19.05
CA GLU A 11 -14.73 -12.00 19.87
C GLU A 11 -14.37 -12.79 21.14
N ARG A 12 -13.21 -13.47 21.14
CA ARG A 12 -12.66 -14.20 22.31
C ARG A 12 -11.64 -13.38 23.10
N GLY A 13 -11.47 -12.11 22.80
CA GLY A 13 -10.52 -11.25 23.50
C GLY A 13 -9.06 -11.50 23.11
N VAL A 14 -8.80 -12.06 21.92
CA VAL A 14 -7.45 -12.32 21.41
C VAL A 14 -7.05 -11.21 20.46
N ASN A 15 -5.85 -10.63 20.69
CA ASN A 15 -5.24 -9.67 19.79
C ASN A 15 -4.86 -10.32 18.46
N VAL A 16 -5.00 -9.60 17.36
CA VAL A 16 -4.85 -10.14 16.01
C VAL A 16 -3.83 -9.35 15.20
N PHE A 17 -2.81 -10.05 14.70
CA PHE A 17 -1.94 -9.63 13.60
C PHE A 17 -2.36 -10.41 12.36
N CYS A 18 -2.78 -9.74 11.31
CA CYS A 18 -3.37 -10.37 10.14
C CYS A 18 -2.67 -9.95 8.85
N GLU A 19 -2.36 -10.93 8.01
CA GLU A 19 -1.91 -10.68 6.64
C GLU A 19 -2.93 -9.87 5.82
N LYS A 20 -2.39 -9.10 4.86
CA LYS A 20 -3.22 -8.42 3.86
C LYS A 20 -3.68 -9.41 2.76
N PRO A 21 -4.86 -9.21 2.18
CA PRO A 21 -5.88 -8.28 2.59
C PRO A 21 -6.60 -8.75 3.86
N LEU A 22 -6.87 -7.84 4.79
CA LEU A 22 -7.56 -8.15 6.04
C LEU A 22 -8.93 -8.81 5.82
N ALA A 23 -9.64 -8.35 4.80
CA ALA A 23 -10.94 -8.85 4.38
C ALA A 23 -11.17 -8.59 2.89
N SER A 24 -12.22 -9.16 2.32
CA SER A 24 -12.51 -9.08 0.89
C SER A 24 -13.10 -7.73 0.45
N ASN A 25 -13.66 -6.96 1.39
CA ASN A 25 -14.34 -5.68 1.12
C ASN A 25 -14.37 -4.79 2.36
N VAL A 26 -14.72 -3.51 2.16
CA VAL A 26 -14.80 -2.50 3.22
C VAL A 26 -15.85 -2.85 4.28
N THR A 27 -17.00 -3.44 3.92
CA THR A 27 -18.05 -3.81 4.88
C THR A 27 -17.54 -4.80 5.92
N GLU A 28 -16.82 -5.84 5.48
CA GLU A 28 -16.18 -6.81 6.39
C GLU A 28 -15.13 -6.15 7.29
N MET A 29 -14.33 -5.22 6.74
CA MET A 29 -13.34 -4.47 7.52
C MET A 29 -13.98 -3.58 8.59
N LEU A 30 -15.11 -2.93 8.27
CA LEU A 30 -15.89 -2.15 9.24
C LEU A 30 -16.47 -3.03 10.35
N ALA A 31 -16.93 -4.23 10.01
CA ALA A 31 -17.38 -5.19 11.00
C ALA A 31 -16.23 -5.63 11.93
N LEU A 32 -15.03 -5.92 11.39
CA LEU A 32 -13.85 -6.24 12.20
C LEU A 32 -13.45 -5.08 13.10
N LYS A 33 -13.51 -3.83 12.59
CA LYS A 33 -13.24 -2.64 13.39
C LYS A 33 -14.17 -2.55 14.61
N ALA A 34 -15.48 -2.71 14.39
CA ALA A 34 -16.46 -2.68 15.47
C ALA A 34 -16.22 -3.78 16.52
N VAL A 35 -15.85 -5.00 16.08
CA VAL A 35 -15.52 -6.10 17.01
C VAL A 35 -14.23 -5.80 17.79
N ALA A 36 -13.20 -5.29 17.15
CA ALA A 36 -11.94 -4.92 17.80
C ALA A 36 -12.15 -3.81 18.85
N GLU A 37 -12.92 -2.76 18.51
CA GLU A 37 -13.28 -1.69 19.43
C GLU A 37 -14.09 -2.21 20.63
N LYS A 38 -15.06 -3.09 20.40
CA LYS A 38 -15.89 -3.68 21.45
C LYS A 38 -15.09 -4.59 22.39
N SER A 39 -14.17 -5.38 21.86
CA SER A 39 -13.34 -6.31 22.64
C SER A 39 -12.17 -5.63 23.35
N GLY A 40 -11.79 -4.42 22.93
CA GLY A 40 -10.57 -3.73 23.37
C GLY A 40 -9.28 -4.41 22.90
N CYS A 41 -9.37 -5.30 21.90
CA CYS A 41 -8.23 -6.01 21.35
C CYS A 41 -7.50 -5.18 20.29
N VAL A 42 -6.19 -5.39 20.20
CA VAL A 42 -5.37 -4.84 19.13
C VAL A 42 -5.63 -5.65 17.85
N LEU A 43 -6.02 -4.96 16.78
CA LEU A 43 -6.10 -5.51 15.43
C LEU A 43 -5.14 -4.75 14.52
N MET A 44 -4.08 -5.42 14.06
CA MET A 44 -3.06 -4.89 13.17
C MET A 44 -3.04 -5.65 11.85
N VAL A 45 -2.85 -4.93 10.76
CA VAL A 45 -2.75 -5.50 9.40
C VAL A 45 -1.30 -5.46 8.94
N ASP A 46 -0.83 -6.56 8.33
CA ASP A 46 0.55 -6.68 7.85
C ASP A 46 0.76 -5.89 6.53
N PHE A 47 0.77 -4.57 6.67
CA PHE A 47 1.37 -3.70 5.66
C PHE A 47 2.88 -3.60 5.91
N ASN A 48 3.57 -4.73 5.82
CA ASN A 48 4.98 -4.88 6.18
C ASN A 48 5.89 -3.83 5.53
N GLN A 49 5.57 -3.36 4.34
CA GLN A 49 6.35 -2.31 3.66
C GLN A 49 6.45 -1.00 4.45
N ARG A 50 5.51 -0.71 5.36
CA ARG A 50 5.61 0.43 6.30
C ARG A 50 6.79 0.30 7.25
N TYR A 51 7.28 -0.92 7.49
CA TYR A 51 8.28 -1.28 8.47
C TYR A 51 9.68 -1.51 7.88
N PHE A 52 9.86 -1.30 6.58
CA PHE A 52 11.19 -1.14 6.00
C PHE A 52 11.81 0.20 6.44
N ASP A 53 13.08 0.18 6.87
CA ASP A 53 13.84 1.38 7.24
C ASP A 53 13.80 2.45 6.14
N ARG A 54 14.00 2.03 4.89
CA ARG A 54 13.89 2.90 3.71
C ARG A 54 12.58 3.69 3.68
N ASN A 55 11.45 3.05 3.91
CA ASN A 55 10.13 3.69 3.81
C ASN A 55 9.86 4.63 4.99
N ARG A 56 10.44 4.33 6.17
CA ARG A 56 10.46 5.23 7.34
C ARG A 56 11.32 6.47 7.08
N VAL A 57 12.52 6.28 6.51
CA VAL A 57 13.40 7.39 6.11
C VAL A 57 12.73 8.26 5.07
N LEU A 58 12.07 7.70 4.04
CA LEU A 58 11.30 8.46 3.06
C LEU A 58 10.20 9.30 3.73
N LYS A 59 9.47 8.73 4.70
CA LYS A 59 8.46 9.47 5.47
C LYS A 59 9.07 10.67 6.19
N ASN A 60 10.21 10.50 6.83
CA ASN A 60 10.91 11.58 7.53
C ASN A 60 11.35 12.69 6.55
N LEU A 61 11.93 12.32 5.39
CA LEU A 61 12.34 13.29 4.36
C LEU A 61 11.17 14.11 3.82
N VAL A 62 10.00 13.48 3.64
CA VAL A 62 8.76 14.15 3.23
C VAL A 62 8.26 15.08 4.35
N THR A 63 8.21 14.60 5.58
CA THR A 63 7.72 15.37 6.75
C THR A 63 8.61 16.57 7.07
N GLU A 64 9.94 16.41 6.92
CA GLU A 64 10.94 17.46 7.12
C GLU A 64 11.07 18.41 5.91
N ASN A 65 10.28 18.19 4.84
CA ASN A 65 10.34 18.98 3.61
C ASN A 65 11.74 19.05 2.98
N ARG A 66 12.52 17.97 3.02
CA ARG A 66 13.93 17.96 2.55
C ARG A 66 14.09 18.25 1.05
N ALA A 67 13.07 17.99 0.25
CA ALA A 67 12.98 18.38 -1.16
C ALA A 67 12.03 19.57 -1.38
N GLY A 68 11.63 20.27 -0.30
CA GLY A 68 10.54 21.23 -0.31
C GLY A 68 9.17 20.54 -0.36
N LYS A 69 8.09 21.32 -0.50
CA LYS A 69 6.75 20.75 -0.68
C LYS A 69 6.73 19.83 -1.89
N ILE A 70 6.39 18.56 -1.67
CA ILE A 70 6.25 17.59 -2.77
C ILE A 70 5.04 17.96 -3.62
N THR A 71 5.22 18.02 -4.93
CA THR A 71 4.21 18.41 -5.91
C THR A 71 3.79 17.25 -6.81
N SER A 72 4.68 16.28 -7.03
CA SER A 72 4.33 15.04 -7.71
C SER A 72 5.11 13.85 -7.16
N ALA A 73 4.49 12.66 -7.27
CA ALA A 73 5.10 11.40 -6.89
C ALA A 73 4.83 10.34 -7.96
N ARG A 74 5.80 9.46 -8.18
CA ARG A 74 5.66 8.28 -9.04
C ARG A 74 6.08 7.05 -8.28
N ALA A 75 5.27 6.01 -8.33
CA ALA A 75 5.55 4.71 -7.74
C ALA A 75 5.48 3.63 -8.83
N PHE A 76 6.38 2.67 -8.77
CA PHE A 76 6.47 1.60 -9.75
C PHE A 76 6.65 0.25 -9.05
N HIS A 77 5.92 -0.75 -9.58
CA HIS A 77 6.12 -2.15 -9.23
C HIS A 77 6.17 -3.00 -10.49
N ASN A 78 7.26 -3.70 -10.71
CA ASN A 78 7.42 -4.59 -11.84
C ASN A 78 7.89 -5.97 -11.36
N GLN A 79 7.21 -7.00 -11.83
CA GLN A 79 7.53 -8.40 -11.56
C GLN A 79 7.18 -9.23 -12.79
N ASP A 80 7.84 -10.37 -12.97
CA ASP A 80 7.48 -11.35 -13.99
C ASP A 80 6.98 -12.64 -13.33
N LEU A 81 5.68 -12.85 -13.38
CA LEU A 81 5.03 -14.04 -12.83
C LEU A 81 4.55 -15.02 -13.90
N ARG A 82 4.88 -14.81 -15.19
CA ARG A 82 4.46 -15.70 -16.30
C ARG A 82 4.97 -17.12 -16.14
N GLY A 83 6.07 -17.33 -15.43
CA GLY A 83 6.67 -18.63 -15.15
C GLY A 83 6.15 -19.35 -13.90
N LEU A 84 5.15 -18.80 -13.19
CA LEU A 84 4.60 -19.46 -12.01
C LEU A 84 3.93 -20.79 -12.37
N LYS A 85 4.18 -21.83 -11.53
CA LYS A 85 3.54 -23.14 -11.65
C LYS A 85 2.07 -23.13 -11.22
N SER A 86 1.65 -22.15 -10.42
CA SER A 86 0.28 -21.99 -9.93
C SER A 86 -0.03 -20.52 -9.74
N PHE A 87 -1.18 -20.09 -10.23
CA PHE A 87 -1.72 -18.73 -10.05
C PHE A 87 -2.71 -18.61 -8.89
N ALA A 88 -2.90 -19.67 -8.09
CA ALA A 88 -3.82 -19.65 -6.95
C ALA A 88 -3.63 -18.44 -6.01
N PRO A 89 -2.40 -17.98 -5.71
CA PRO A 89 -2.19 -16.77 -4.89
C PRO A 89 -2.70 -15.47 -5.54
N LEU A 90 -2.93 -15.48 -6.86
CA LEU A 90 -3.43 -14.32 -7.62
C LEU A 90 -4.93 -14.47 -7.98
N HIS A 91 -5.55 -15.61 -7.65
CA HIS A 91 -6.91 -15.89 -8.07
C HIS A 91 -7.89 -14.88 -7.45
N ARG A 92 -8.72 -14.26 -8.31
CA ARG A 92 -9.64 -13.18 -7.94
C ARG A 92 -10.56 -13.53 -6.77
N ASP A 93 -11.14 -14.72 -6.78
CA ASP A 93 -12.09 -15.17 -5.77
C ASP A 93 -11.43 -15.45 -4.40
N LEU A 94 -10.10 -15.68 -4.38
CA LEU A 94 -9.34 -16.00 -3.18
C LEU A 94 -8.68 -14.77 -2.54
N THR A 95 -8.19 -13.83 -3.37
CA THR A 95 -7.34 -12.72 -2.90
C THR A 95 -7.82 -11.33 -3.34
N GLY A 96 -8.96 -11.24 -4.04
CA GLY A 96 -9.40 -10.02 -4.72
C GLY A 96 -8.84 -9.91 -6.14
N GLY A 97 -7.80 -10.68 -6.47
CA GLY A 97 -7.16 -10.76 -7.79
C GLY A 97 -6.38 -9.53 -8.19
N GLY A 98 -5.63 -9.68 -9.28
CA GLY A 98 -4.95 -8.60 -9.97
C GLY A 98 -3.72 -8.03 -9.27
N VAL A 99 -2.98 -7.23 -10.03
CA VAL A 99 -1.75 -6.58 -9.55
C VAL A 99 -2.03 -5.57 -8.44
N ILE A 100 -3.19 -4.90 -8.46
CA ILE A 100 -3.52 -3.87 -7.47
C ILE A 100 -3.76 -4.47 -6.09
N HIS A 101 -4.47 -5.60 -5.99
CA HIS A 101 -4.70 -6.27 -4.70
C HIS A 101 -3.47 -7.05 -4.22
N ASN A 102 -2.63 -7.53 -5.14
CA ASN A 102 -1.43 -8.30 -4.80
C ASN A 102 -0.28 -7.41 -4.35
N ALA A 103 0.25 -6.58 -5.23
CA ALA A 103 1.43 -5.74 -5.04
C ALA A 103 1.07 -4.26 -4.85
N GLY A 104 0.15 -3.74 -5.65
CA GLY A 104 -0.25 -2.33 -5.63
C GLY A 104 -0.79 -1.87 -4.28
N VAL A 105 -1.44 -2.76 -3.55
CA VAL A 105 -1.99 -2.47 -2.20
C VAL A 105 -0.93 -1.92 -1.23
N HIS A 106 0.32 -2.41 -1.30
CA HIS A 106 1.41 -1.92 -0.46
C HIS A 106 1.82 -0.50 -0.85
N LEU A 107 1.98 -0.23 -2.15
CA LEU A 107 2.35 1.10 -2.64
C LEU A 107 1.22 2.12 -2.44
N ILE A 108 -0.04 1.72 -2.59
CA ILE A 108 -1.20 2.57 -2.27
C ILE A 108 -1.19 2.93 -0.78
N ASN A 109 -0.96 1.96 0.11
CA ASN A 109 -0.86 2.21 1.54
C ASN A 109 0.32 3.15 1.87
N LEU A 110 1.47 2.98 1.22
CA LEU A 110 2.62 3.87 1.38
C LEU A 110 2.33 5.29 0.86
N LEU A 111 1.69 5.45 -0.29
CA LEU A 111 1.30 6.76 -0.82
C LEU A 111 0.36 7.49 0.15
N LEU A 112 -0.64 6.79 0.70
CA LEU A 112 -1.52 7.34 1.75
C LEU A 112 -0.73 7.73 3.00
N HIS A 113 0.23 6.91 3.40
CA HIS A 113 1.10 7.19 4.55
C HIS A 113 1.97 8.43 4.34
N TRP A 114 2.61 8.56 3.17
CA TRP A 114 3.52 9.66 2.89
C TRP A 114 2.80 10.99 2.66
N PHE A 115 1.64 10.96 1.95
CA PHE A 115 1.02 12.17 1.40
C PHE A 115 -0.40 12.46 1.91
N GLY A 116 -0.99 11.56 2.69
CA GLY A 116 -2.29 11.76 3.31
C GLY A 116 -3.46 11.29 2.45
N GLU A 117 -4.57 12.02 2.50
CA GLU A 117 -5.83 11.57 1.92
C GLU A 117 -5.93 11.85 0.42
N VAL A 118 -6.39 10.85 -0.33
CA VAL A 118 -6.73 10.96 -1.75
C VAL A 118 -8.09 11.61 -1.90
N GLU A 119 -8.22 12.54 -2.85
CA GLU A 119 -9.46 13.19 -3.23
C GLU A 119 -10.16 12.44 -4.37
N SER A 120 -9.41 12.08 -5.43
CA SER A 120 -9.91 11.36 -6.59
C SER A 120 -8.83 10.48 -7.21
N VAL A 121 -9.28 9.52 -8.02
CA VAL A 121 -8.41 8.59 -8.72
C VAL A 121 -8.89 8.35 -10.15
N LYS A 122 -7.94 8.04 -11.05
CA LYS A 122 -8.20 7.50 -12.37
C LYS A 122 -7.34 6.28 -12.61
N ALA A 123 -7.89 5.23 -13.26
CA ALA A 123 -7.15 4.00 -13.49
C ALA A 123 -7.46 3.37 -14.85
N VAL A 124 -6.45 2.69 -15.38
CA VAL A 124 -6.56 1.77 -16.51
C VAL A 124 -5.99 0.43 -16.05
N PHE A 125 -6.82 -0.61 -16.17
CA PHE A 125 -6.45 -1.99 -15.82
C PHE A 125 -6.43 -2.83 -17.09
N GLU A 126 -5.40 -3.64 -17.24
CA GLU A 126 -5.22 -4.52 -18.39
C GLU A 126 -4.88 -5.94 -17.92
N ASN A 127 -5.34 -6.92 -18.69
CA ASN A 127 -4.90 -8.31 -18.58
C ASN A 127 -4.17 -8.66 -19.86
N ARG A 128 -2.85 -8.73 -19.82
CA ARG A 128 -1.97 -8.88 -20.99
C ARG A 128 -1.52 -10.31 -21.22
N ALA A 129 -1.26 -11.07 -20.16
CA ALA A 129 -0.60 -12.36 -20.26
C ALA A 129 -1.00 -13.40 -19.21
N LEU A 130 -1.46 -12.99 -18.01
CA LEU A 130 -1.90 -13.95 -17.00
C LEU A 130 -3.31 -14.46 -17.29
N PRO A 131 -3.70 -15.63 -16.75
CA PRO A 131 -5.06 -16.14 -16.86
C PRO A 131 -6.11 -15.12 -16.37
N ALA A 132 -7.26 -15.04 -17.06
CA ALA A 132 -8.30 -14.04 -16.77
C ALA A 132 -8.85 -14.11 -15.33
N GLU A 133 -8.84 -15.29 -14.73
CA GLU A 133 -9.21 -15.52 -13.32
C GLU A 133 -8.28 -14.84 -12.33
N CYS A 134 -7.06 -14.45 -12.73
CA CYS A 134 -6.11 -13.70 -11.90
C CYS A 134 -6.46 -12.22 -11.77
N GLY A 135 -7.35 -11.68 -12.61
CA GLY A 135 -7.64 -10.26 -12.68
C GLY A 135 -6.66 -9.51 -13.59
N GLU A 136 -6.50 -8.21 -13.37
CA GLU A 136 -5.55 -7.39 -14.11
C GLU A 136 -4.10 -7.77 -13.74
N ASP A 137 -3.24 -7.90 -14.74
CA ASP A 137 -1.80 -8.12 -14.54
C ASP A 137 -0.97 -6.85 -14.73
N THR A 138 -1.60 -5.81 -15.25
CA THR A 138 -1.00 -4.50 -15.47
C THR A 138 -2.01 -3.41 -15.09
N ALA A 139 -1.53 -2.38 -14.40
CA ALA A 139 -2.34 -1.25 -13.99
C ALA A 139 -1.54 0.06 -14.09
N HIS A 140 -2.20 1.10 -14.59
CA HIS A 140 -1.78 2.48 -14.48
C HIS A 140 -2.83 3.23 -13.65
N CYS A 141 -2.39 3.88 -12.57
CA CYS A 141 -3.25 4.60 -11.63
C CYS A 141 -2.75 6.02 -11.42
N GLU A 142 -3.65 6.97 -11.49
CA GLU A 142 -3.45 8.38 -11.15
C GLU A 142 -4.18 8.71 -9.86
N PHE A 143 -3.55 9.51 -8.99
CA PHE A 143 -4.09 9.93 -7.70
C PHE A 143 -4.02 11.44 -7.59
N HIS A 144 -5.10 12.07 -7.20
CA HIS A 144 -5.14 13.46 -6.76
C HIS A 144 -5.37 13.50 -5.26
N PHE A 145 -4.40 14.05 -4.53
CA PHE A 145 -4.46 14.16 -3.07
C PHE A 145 -5.14 15.46 -2.67
N ARG A 146 -5.82 15.47 -1.52
CA ARG A 146 -6.42 16.69 -0.95
C ARG A 146 -5.40 17.82 -0.70
N SER A 147 -4.13 17.50 -0.58
CA SER A 147 -3.02 18.46 -0.47
C SER A 147 -2.70 19.20 -1.77
N GLY A 148 -3.31 18.80 -2.91
CA GLY A 148 -3.00 19.27 -4.26
C GLY A 148 -1.83 18.52 -4.92
N LEU A 149 -1.28 17.47 -4.30
CA LEU A 149 -0.26 16.60 -4.90
C LEU A 149 -0.90 15.66 -5.92
N GLY A 150 -0.27 15.49 -7.09
CA GLY A 150 -0.56 14.42 -8.05
C GLY A 150 0.41 13.26 -7.88
N ALA A 151 -0.09 12.02 -7.94
CA ALA A 151 0.78 10.85 -7.96
C ALA A 151 0.34 9.83 -9.01
N THR A 152 1.29 8.99 -9.45
CA THR A 152 1.01 7.83 -10.31
C THR A 152 1.57 6.56 -9.70
N LEU A 153 0.89 5.44 -9.98
CA LEU A 153 1.37 4.10 -9.72
C LEU A 153 1.27 3.28 -11.02
N ASP A 154 2.41 2.81 -11.49
CA ASP A 154 2.52 1.85 -12.58
C ASP A 154 2.90 0.49 -11.99
N ALA A 155 2.04 -0.52 -12.16
CA ALA A 155 2.25 -1.85 -11.62
C ALA A 155 2.06 -2.92 -12.70
N SER A 156 2.97 -3.90 -12.75
CA SER A 156 2.88 -5.03 -13.68
C SER A 156 3.44 -6.31 -13.06
N LEU A 157 2.73 -7.43 -13.29
CA LEU A 157 3.16 -8.78 -12.95
C LEU A 157 3.69 -9.56 -14.17
N VAL A 158 3.80 -8.90 -15.32
CA VAL A 158 4.19 -9.54 -16.59
C VAL A 158 5.30 -8.80 -17.33
N ASN A 159 5.95 -7.84 -16.68
CA ASN A 159 7.12 -7.20 -17.25
C ASN A 159 8.33 -8.12 -17.09
N ALA A 160 9.08 -8.31 -18.20
CA ALA A 160 10.30 -9.11 -18.22
C ALA A 160 11.41 -8.40 -17.44
N VAL A 161 11.52 -8.74 -16.16
CA VAL A 161 12.54 -8.25 -15.23
C VAL A 161 13.17 -9.44 -14.51
N ASP A 162 14.47 -9.37 -14.24
CA ASP A 162 15.19 -10.47 -13.57
C ASP A 162 14.77 -10.72 -12.12
N ALA A 163 14.15 -9.71 -11.51
CA ALA A 163 13.61 -9.81 -10.14
C ALA A 163 12.55 -8.73 -9.94
N THR A 164 11.75 -8.85 -8.87
CA THR A 164 10.83 -7.78 -8.46
C THR A 164 11.57 -6.47 -8.34
N TYR A 165 11.02 -5.44 -8.98
CA TYR A 165 11.57 -4.10 -9.02
C TYR A 165 10.52 -3.10 -8.55
N GLU A 166 10.82 -2.42 -7.46
CA GLU A 166 10.01 -1.32 -6.92
C GLU A 166 10.86 -0.08 -6.78
N HIS A 167 10.35 1.06 -7.22
CA HIS A 167 10.98 2.35 -6.97
C HIS A 167 9.94 3.44 -6.81
N VAL A 168 10.36 4.52 -6.17
CA VAL A 168 9.58 5.74 -6.03
C VAL A 168 10.42 6.94 -6.40
N HIS A 169 9.77 7.95 -7.00
CA HIS A 169 10.37 9.23 -7.34
C HIS A 169 9.43 10.34 -6.90
N PHE A 170 9.90 11.24 -6.05
CA PHE A 170 9.15 12.39 -5.55
C PHE A 170 9.79 13.67 -6.06
N THR A 171 9.02 14.54 -6.68
CA THR A 171 9.45 15.86 -7.12
C THR A 171 8.88 16.92 -6.18
N GLY A 172 9.76 17.70 -5.60
CA GLY A 172 9.40 18.80 -4.70
C GLY A 172 9.87 20.16 -5.22
N ALA A 173 9.41 21.20 -4.56
CA ALA A 173 9.75 22.60 -4.92
C ALA A 173 11.26 22.90 -4.84
N ALA A 174 11.99 22.20 -3.96
CA ALA A 174 13.41 22.44 -3.71
C ALA A 174 14.32 21.27 -4.12
N GLY A 175 13.80 20.23 -4.75
CA GLY A 175 14.60 19.08 -5.19
C GLY A 175 13.78 17.84 -5.46
N GLU A 176 14.47 16.72 -5.61
CA GLU A 176 13.88 15.41 -5.92
C GLU A 176 14.39 14.34 -4.97
N ILE A 177 13.57 13.33 -4.71
CA ILE A 177 13.91 12.15 -3.93
C ILE A 177 13.66 10.92 -4.78
N PHE A 178 14.66 10.06 -4.91
CA PHE A 178 14.55 8.78 -5.59
C PHE A 178 14.93 7.64 -4.64
N SER A 179 14.17 6.56 -4.66
CA SER A 179 14.47 5.35 -3.90
C SER A 179 14.14 4.11 -4.71
N ASP A 180 15.07 3.17 -4.75
CA ASP A 180 15.01 1.88 -5.44
C ASP A 180 15.12 0.76 -4.39
N LEU A 181 14.22 -0.22 -4.43
CA LEU A 181 14.21 -1.33 -3.47
C LEU A 181 15.52 -2.14 -3.48
N LYS A 182 16.16 -2.29 -4.64
CA LYS A 182 17.44 -3.03 -4.77
C LYS A 182 18.64 -2.25 -4.25
N LYS A 183 18.55 -0.94 -4.20
CA LYS A 183 19.61 -0.05 -3.72
C LYS A 183 19.22 0.41 -2.32
N CYS A 184 19.95 -0.05 -1.32
CA CYS A 184 19.71 0.33 0.08
C CYS A 184 20.05 1.80 0.36
N ASP A 185 19.75 2.70 -0.60
CA ASP A 185 20.05 4.11 -0.52
C ASP A 185 18.88 4.93 -1.09
N ILE A 186 18.65 6.06 -0.47
CA ILE A 186 17.79 7.11 -1.02
C ILE A 186 18.68 8.18 -1.61
N LEU A 187 18.36 8.59 -2.83
CA LEU A 187 19.04 9.70 -3.48
C LEU A 187 18.20 10.97 -3.30
N LEU A 188 18.73 11.95 -2.59
CA LEU A 188 18.15 13.28 -2.46
C LEU A 188 18.95 14.24 -3.36
N GLN A 189 18.29 14.83 -4.36
CA GLN A 189 18.83 15.80 -5.27
C GLN A 189 18.28 17.20 -4.98
N PRO A 190 18.91 17.99 -4.10
CA PRO A 190 18.49 19.38 -3.89
C PRO A 190 18.77 20.21 -5.14
N ARG A 191 17.89 21.17 -5.43
CA ARG A 191 18.08 22.06 -6.57
C ARG A 191 19.36 22.90 -6.42
N GLY A 192 20.21 22.87 -7.43
CA GLY A 192 21.47 23.66 -7.45
C GLY A 192 22.54 23.20 -6.45
N ARG A 193 22.42 21.98 -5.90
CA ARG A 193 23.41 21.39 -4.97
C ARG A 193 23.77 19.98 -5.42
N PRO A 194 24.92 19.44 -4.98
CA PRO A 194 25.28 18.05 -5.22
C PRO A 194 24.23 17.09 -4.66
N GLN A 195 24.08 15.94 -5.33
CA GLN A 195 23.24 14.85 -4.88
C GLN A 195 23.77 14.29 -3.55
N LEU A 196 22.85 14.01 -2.65
CA LEU A 196 23.12 13.35 -1.36
C LEU A 196 22.63 11.92 -1.44
N LYS A 197 23.47 11.00 -1.03
CA LYS A 197 23.13 9.60 -0.82
C LYS A 197 22.82 9.38 0.66
N ILE A 198 21.60 8.95 0.96
CA ILE A 198 21.15 8.68 2.33
C ILE A 198 21.10 7.17 2.48
N PRO A 199 22.00 6.57 3.28
CA PRO A 199 22.03 5.14 3.48
C PRO A 199 20.80 4.68 4.26
N CYS A 200 20.26 3.52 3.91
CA CYS A 200 19.22 2.81 4.64
C CYS A 200 19.71 1.41 4.99
N ALA A 201 19.12 0.81 6.03
CA ALA A 201 19.40 -0.57 6.37
C ALA A 201 19.11 -1.50 5.16
N ARG A 202 19.98 -2.48 4.97
CA ARG A 202 19.79 -3.51 3.96
C ARG A 202 18.88 -4.58 4.52
N GLU A 203 17.61 -4.50 4.16
CA GLU A 203 16.55 -5.37 4.67
C GLU A 203 15.98 -6.25 3.55
N ILE A 204 15.55 -7.43 3.92
CA ILE A 204 14.74 -8.33 3.09
C ILE A 204 13.30 -8.35 3.63
N ILE A 205 12.38 -8.99 2.91
CA ILE A 205 10.95 -9.01 3.28
C ILE A 205 10.72 -9.54 4.71
N SER A 206 11.46 -10.60 5.12
CA SER A 206 11.34 -11.14 6.47
C SER A 206 11.70 -10.14 7.57
N ASP A 207 12.62 -9.21 7.32
CA ASP A 207 13.01 -8.21 8.31
C ASP A 207 11.87 -7.22 8.54
N SER A 208 11.18 -6.80 7.46
CA SER A 208 10.03 -5.90 7.56
C SER A 208 8.84 -6.56 8.28
N VAL A 209 8.60 -7.85 8.07
CA VAL A 209 7.59 -8.62 8.80
C VAL A 209 7.98 -8.77 10.27
N PHE A 210 9.25 -9.02 10.57
CA PHE A 210 9.75 -9.07 11.94
C PHE A 210 9.55 -7.73 12.66
N ASN A 211 9.95 -6.61 12.03
CA ASN A 211 9.75 -5.27 12.58
C ASN A 211 8.25 -4.96 12.81
N ALA A 212 7.36 -5.44 11.93
CA ALA A 212 5.92 -5.31 12.10
C ALA A 212 5.42 -6.11 13.31
N LEU A 213 5.90 -7.34 13.50
CA LEU A 213 5.56 -8.19 14.65
C LEU A 213 6.07 -7.61 15.97
N GLU A 214 7.29 -7.04 16.00
CA GLU A 214 7.79 -6.33 17.19
C GLU A 214 6.89 -5.12 17.53
N HIS A 215 6.50 -4.34 16.53
CA HIS A 215 5.57 -3.23 16.72
C HIS A 215 4.21 -3.71 17.25
N PHE A 216 3.66 -4.81 16.71
CA PHE A 216 2.42 -5.42 17.20
C PHE A 216 2.55 -5.83 18.67
N ALA A 217 3.61 -6.57 19.03
CA ALA A 217 3.86 -7.00 20.40
C ALA A 217 3.93 -5.80 21.36
N HIS A 218 4.65 -4.73 20.97
CA HIS A 218 4.73 -3.49 21.73
C HIS A 218 3.34 -2.83 21.89
N CYS A 219 2.54 -2.77 20.82
CA CYS A 219 1.19 -2.21 20.89
C CYS A 219 0.28 -3.02 21.83
N VAL A 220 0.38 -4.35 21.83
CA VAL A 220 -0.35 -5.22 22.75
C VAL A 220 0.07 -4.98 24.20
N GLU A 221 1.39 -4.95 24.48
CA GLU A 221 1.93 -4.73 25.81
C GLU A 221 1.52 -3.36 26.38
N LYS A 222 1.62 -2.31 25.58
CA LYS A 222 1.37 -0.92 26.00
C LYS A 222 -0.07 -0.47 25.76
N LYS A 223 -0.94 -1.32 25.21
CA LYS A 223 -2.33 -0.98 24.81
C LYS A 223 -2.37 0.23 23.87
N LEU A 224 -1.48 0.27 22.89
CA LEU A 224 -1.38 1.32 21.90
C LEU A 224 -2.11 0.92 20.61
N ARG A 225 -2.52 1.92 19.85
CA ARG A 225 -3.03 1.72 18.49
C ARG A 225 -1.86 1.46 17.53
N PRO A 226 -1.90 0.37 16.73
CA PRO A 226 -0.88 0.11 15.72
C PRO A 226 -0.85 1.18 14.62
N GLU A 227 0.33 1.40 14.03
CA GLU A 227 0.49 2.27 12.85
C GLU A 227 -0.29 1.76 11.63
N THR A 228 -0.43 0.45 11.48
CA THR A 228 -1.18 -0.20 10.40
C THR A 228 -2.41 -0.91 10.94
N ASP A 229 -3.30 -0.16 11.54
CA ASP A 229 -4.55 -0.69 12.09
C ASP A 229 -5.62 -0.93 11.01
N VAL A 230 -6.78 -1.40 11.44
CA VAL A 230 -7.94 -1.63 10.56
C VAL A 230 -8.41 -0.36 9.85
N THR A 231 -8.19 0.83 10.42
CA THR A 231 -8.59 2.10 9.78
C THR A 231 -7.71 2.40 8.56
N ASP A 232 -6.41 2.11 8.64
CA ASP A 232 -5.50 2.20 7.49
C ASP A 232 -5.89 1.21 6.39
N ALA A 233 -6.27 -0.02 6.77
CA ALA A 233 -6.75 -1.02 5.83
C ALA A 233 -8.04 -0.58 5.12
N ILE A 234 -8.99 0.01 5.85
CA ILE A 234 -10.23 0.56 5.30
C ILE A 234 -9.93 1.70 4.31
N LYS A 235 -9.04 2.64 4.67
CA LYS A 235 -8.64 3.74 3.77
C LYS A 235 -8.02 3.20 2.47
N THR A 236 -7.10 2.25 2.59
CA THR A 236 -6.43 1.62 1.45
C THR A 236 -7.44 0.90 0.55
N MET A 237 -8.37 0.13 1.14
CA MET A 237 -9.37 -0.61 0.39
C MET A 237 -10.37 0.32 -0.31
N LYS A 238 -10.79 1.43 0.31
CA LYS A 238 -11.64 2.44 -0.34
C LYS A 238 -10.97 3.03 -1.59
N VAL A 239 -9.66 3.29 -1.54
CA VAL A 239 -8.90 3.74 -2.70
C VAL A 239 -8.87 2.67 -3.79
N ILE A 240 -8.67 1.40 -3.43
CA ILE A 240 -8.69 0.27 -4.38
C ILE A 240 -10.08 0.11 -5.02
N GLU A 241 -11.16 0.25 -4.25
CA GLU A 241 -12.53 0.24 -4.80
C GLU A 241 -12.75 1.40 -5.79
N ALA A 242 -12.25 2.60 -5.47
CA ALA A 242 -12.33 3.76 -6.36
C ALA A 242 -11.56 3.53 -7.66
N LEU A 243 -10.34 2.99 -7.59
CA LEU A 243 -9.53 2.63 -8.76
C LEU A 243 -10.23 1.57 -9.63
N THR A 244 -10.78 0.53 -9.02
CA THR A 244 -11.54 -0.51 -9.72
C THR A 244 -12.78 0.06 -10.41
N LEU A 245 -13.49 0.96 -9.74
CA LEU A 245 -14.66 1.63 -10.32
C LEU A 245 -14.25 2.55 -11.47
N SER A 246 -13.15 3.30 -11.32
CA SER A 246 -12.58 4.16 -12.35
C SER A 246 -12.20 3.37 -13.60
N ALA A 247 -11.47 2.27 -13.44
CA ALA A 247 -11.07 1.40 -14.56
C ALA A 247 -12.28 0.84 -15.31
N ARG A 248 -13.36 0.46 -14.59
CA ARG A 248 -14.60 -0.01 -15.21
C ARG A 248 -15.37 1.08 -15.96
N ARG A 249 -15.36 2.31 -15.45
CA ARG A 249 -16.07 3.46 -16.04
C ARG A 249 -15.26 4.16 -17.13
N GLY A 250 -13.95 3.99 -17.16
CA GLY A 250 -13.03 4.78 -18.01
C GLY A 250 -12.97 6.26 -17.61
N ALA A 251 -13.33 6.60 -16.37
CA ALA A 251 -13.46 7.96 -15.87
C ALA A 251 -12.88 8.13 -14.47
N GLU A 252 -12.56 9.36 -14.11
CA GLU A 252 -12.15 9.73 -12.75
C GLU A 252 -13.27 9.44 -11.74
N VAL A 253 -12.89 8.92 -10.55
CA VAL A 253 -13.79 8.65 -9.42
C VAL A 253 -13.31 9.40 -8.19
N ARG A 254 -14.22 10.13 -7.54
CA ARG A 254 -13.95 10.83 -6.29
C ARG A 254 -14.11 9.88 -5.10
N LEU A 255 -13.26 10.02 -4.10
CA LEU A 255 -13.30 9.17 -2.90
C LEU A 255 -14.57 9.38 -2.08
N ASP A 256 -15.16 10.59 -2.11
CA ASP A 256 -16.43 10.87 -1.43
C ASP A 256 -17.61 10.05 -2.00
N GLU A 257 -17.56 9.63 -3.27
CA GLU A 257 -18.52 8.69 -3.85
C GLU A 257 -18.46 7.31 -3.17
N ILE A 258 -17.24 6.84 -2.92
CA ILE A 258 -17.01 5.58 -2.20
C ILE A 258 -17.37 5.72 -0.71
N GLU A 259 -17.03 6.84 -0.09
CA GLU A 259 -17.31 7.10 1.33
C GLU A 259 -18.81 7.09 1.63
N LYS A 260 -19.63 7.71 0.77
CA LYS A 260 -21.11 7.70 0.90
C LYS A 260 -21.73 6.32 0.87
N LYS A 261 -21.09 5.34 0.24
CA LYS A 261 -21.55 3.95 0.22
C LYS A 261 -21.47 3.28 1.61
N TYR A 262 -20.62 3.82 2.49
CA TYR A 262 -20.29 3.25 3.80
C TYR A 262 -20.59 4.19 4.99
N ALA A 263 -21.31 5.30 4.73
CA ALA A 263 -21.75 6.28 5.73
C ALA A 263 -22.99 5.82 6.54
#